data_fa4f8f50ba10ddab69922009bfd6492b
#
_entry.id   fa4f8f50ba10ddab69922009bfd6492b
#
_cell.length_a   1.000
_cell.length_b   1.000
_cell.length_c   1.000
_cell.angle_alpha   90.00
_cell.angle_beta   90.00
_cell.angle_gamma   90.00
#
_symmetry.space_group_name_H-M   'P 1'
#
loop_
_entity.id
_entity.type
_entity.pdbx_description
1 polymer ?
#
loop_
_entity_poly.entity_id
_entity_poly.type
_entity_poly.pdbx_seq_one_letter_code
_entity_poly.pdbx_strand_id
1 'polypeptide(L)'
;MATAQSLSGAHIRLRQQNGLAKTQLLAQLKKRFSDGCVDFTEPIDGERMEEIAMQNETAMDAYLDTETVPDETIRAMIARRELFPCYFGSALKLDRVAEFLRGLEKYSYVEEPEQEFGARVFKISRDEQGGRLTWL
;
A
#
# COMPACT_ATOMS: atom_id res chain seq x y z
N MET A 1 -5.01 15.66 4.46
CA MET A 1 -5.11 14.44 3.64
C MET A 1 -3.81 14.29 2.86
N ALA A 2 -2.98 13.34 3.21
CA ALA A 2 -1.88 12.96 2.34
C ALA A 2 -2.31 11.69 1.60
N THR A 3 -2.49 11.78 0.30
CA THR A 3 -2.73 10.63 -0.57
C THR A 3 -1.41 10.37 -1.27
N ALA A 4 -0.69 9.34 -0.84
CA ALA A 4 0.43 8.85 -1.61
C ALA A 4 -0.14 7.99 -2.75
N GLN A 5 -0.03 8.47 -3.98
CA GLN A 5 -0.32 7.64 -5.15
C GLN A 5 0.84 6.68 -5.35
N SER A 6 0.54 5.41 -5.43
CA SER A 6 1.51 4.34 -5.49
C SER A 6 2.29 4.31 -6.78
N LEU A 7 3.51 3.89 -6.69
CA LEU A 7 4.37 3.55 -7.82
C LEU A 7 3.88 2.31 -8.60
N SER A 8 3.02 1.48 -8.03
CA SER A 8 2.51 0.24 -8.64
C SER A 8 0.98 0.21 -8.87
N GLY A 9 0.30 1.35 -8.76
CA GLY A 9 -1.16 1.42 -8.94
C GLY A 9 -1.99 0.92 -7.75
N ALA A 10 -1.38 0.43 -6.66
CA ALA A 10 -2.04 0.19 -5.40
C ALA A 10 -2.19 1.53 -4.63
N HIS A 11 -3.33 1.82 -4.06
CA HIS A 11 -3.57 3.05 -3.30
C HIS A 11 -3.33 2.80 -1.82
N ILE A 12 -2.31 3.47 -1.25
CA ILE A 12 -2.04 3.46 0.19
C ILE A 12 -2.57 4.77 0.78
N ARG A 13 -3.41 4.69 1.82
CA ARG A 13 -3.99 5.86 2.49
C ARG A 13 -3.49 5.96 3.92
N LEU A 14 -2.97 7.12 4.28
CA LEU A 14 -2.68 7.51 5.66
C LEU A 14 -3.76 8.46 6.15
N ARG A 15 -4.43 8.16 7.26
CA ARG A 15 -5.45 9.03 7.86
C ARG A 15 -5.36 9.06 9.39
N GLN A 16 -5.54 10.25 9.95
CA GLN A 16 -5.60 10.48 11.40
C GLN A 16 -6.98 10.09 11.93
N GLN A 17 -7.07 9.10 12.85
CA GLN A 17 -8.34 8.76 13.51
C GLN A 17 -8.15 8.06 14.87
N ASN A 18 -9.12 8.24 15.77
CA ASN A 18 -9.26 7.47 17.00
C ASN A 18 -9.82 6.06 16.68
N GLY A 19 -9.55 5.06 17.54
CA GLY A 19 -9.78 3.64 17.24
C GLY A 19 -11.14 3.27 16.63
N LEU A 20 -12.25 3.79 17.17
CA LEU A 20 -13.60 3.49 16.67
C LEU A 20 -13.82 4.00 15.23
N ALA A 21 -13.32 5.20 14.94
CA ALA A 21 -13.42 5.80 13.61
C ALA A 21 -12.52 5.10 12.57
N LYS A 22 -11.40 4.48 13.01
CA LYS A 22 -10.54 3.64 12.20
C LYS A 22 -11.29 2.41 11.70
N THR A 23 -11.94 1.67 12.61
CA THR A 23 -12.71 0.46 12.28
C THR A 23 -13.86 0.77 11.33
N GLN A 24 -14.60 1.84 11.58
CA GLN A 24 -15.69 2.26 10.70
C GLN A 24 -15.21 2.67 9.32
N LEU A 25 -14.06 3.36 9.24
CA LEU A 25 -13.48 3.74 7.95
C LEU A 25 -13.01 2.52 7.16
N LEU A 26 -12.34 1.57 7.83
CA LEU A 26 -11.90 0.34 7.17
C LEU A 26 -13.10 -0.46 6.62
N ALA A 27 -14.16 -0.59 7.41
CA ALA A 27 -15.40 -1.23 6.98
C ALA A 27 -16.04 -0.51 5.76
N GLN A 28 -16.01 0.82 5.74
CA GLN A 28 -16.49 1.58 4.57
C GLN A 28 -15.58 1.40 3.34
N LEU A 29 -14.26 1.30 3.54
CA LEU A 29 -13.33 1.04 2.44
C LEU A 29 -13.58 -0.35 1.83
N LYS A 30 -13.73 -1.37 2.67
CA LYS A 30 -14.10 -2.72 2.23
C LYS A 30 -15.39 -2.69 1.40
N LYS A 31 -16.45 -2.14 1.96
CA LYS A 31 -17.76 -2.08 1.28
C LYS A 31 -17.74 -1.31 -0.04
N ARG A 32 -16.93 -0.27 -0.19
CA ARG A 32 -16.95 0.62 -1.36
C ARG A 32 -15.94 0.29 -2.44
N PHE A 33 -14.85 -0.38 -2.08
CA PHE A 33 -13.72 -0.62 -2.98
C PHE A 33 -13.38 -2.10 -3.12
N SER A 34 -12.99 -2.76 -2.03
CA SER A 34 -12.57 -4.17 -2.05
C SER A 34 -12.47 -4.71 -0.64
N ASP A 35 -12.86 -5.96 -0.44
CA ASP A 35 -12.64 -6.72 0.80
C ASP A 35 -11.15 -6.89 1.11
N GLY A 36 -10.28 -6.79 0.10
CA GLY A 36 -8.83 -6.79 0.24
C GLY A 36 -8.22 -5.54 0.91
N CYS A 37 -9.02 -4.59 1.40
CA CYS A 37 -8.54 -3.47 2.24
C CYS A 37 -8.24 -3.97 3.65
N VAL A 38 -6.97 -4.19 4.00
CA VAL A 38 -6.52 -4.72 5.29
C VAL A 38 -5.68 -3.69 6.05
N ASP A 39 -5.81 -3.67 7.38
CA ASP A 39 -5.06 -2.76 8.25
C ASP A 39 -3.63 -3.25 8.50
N PHE A 40 -2.67 -2.49 8.00
CA PHE A 40 -1.23 -2.72 8.14
C PHE A 40 -0.56 -1.74 9.12
N THR A 41 -1.35 -1.05 9.95
CA THR A 41 -0.82 -0.06 10.90
C THR A 41 0.01 -0.69 12.00
N GLU A 42 -0.44 -1.83 12.52
CA GLU A 42 0.26 -2.65 13.52
C GLU A 42 0.87 -3.89 12.84
N PRO A 43 1.79 -4.58 13.51
CA PRO A 43 2.27 -5.87 13.03
C PRO A 43 1.09 -6.80 12.71
N ILE A 44 1.20 -7.52 11.61
CA ILE A 44 0.15 -8.43 11.16
C ILE A 44 0.07 -9.59 12.15
N ASP A 45 -1.05 -9.70 12.85
CA ASP A 45 -1.39 -10.81 13.76
C ASP A 45 -2.12 -11.94 13.01
N GLY A 46 -2.48 -13.01 13.71
CA GLY A 46 -3.13 -14.17 13.11
C GLY A 46 -4.45 -13.85 12.42
N GLU A 47 -5.30 -13.00 13.02
CA GLU A 47 -6.58 -12.60 12.45
C GLU A 47 -6.41 -11.84 11.12
N ARG A 48 -5.46 -10.90 11.09
CA ARG A 48 -5.15 -10.16 9.86
C ARG A 48 -4.44 -11.01 8.81
N MET A 49 -3.65 -11.99 9.26
CA MET A 49 -3.02 -12.95 8.36
C MET A 49 -4.05 -13.82 7.66
N GLU A 50 -5.06 -14.30 8.39
CA GLU A 50 -6.20 -15.02 7.85
C GLU A 50 -7.00 -14.15 6.86
N GLU A 51 -7.26 -12.89 7.22
CA GLU A 51 -7.92 -11.93 6.36
C GLU A 51 -7.17 -11.71 5.03
N ILE A 52 -5.84 -11.64 5.07
CA ILE A 52 -4.99 -11.57 3.87
C ILE A 52 -5.10 -12.86 3.06
N ALA A 53 -5.01 -14.01 3.71
CA ALA A 53 -5.08 -15.32 3.08
C ALA A 53 -6.40 -15.52 2.31
N MET A 54 -7.51 -15.05 2.86
CA MET A 54 -8.84 -15.14 2.24
C MET A 54 -8.97 -14.39 0.89
N GLN A 55 -8.02 -13.50 0.55
CA GLN A 55 -8.08 -12.73 -0.69
C GLN A 55 -7.50 -13.45 -1.91
N ASN A 56 -6.78 -14.55 -1.70
CA ASN A 56 -6.09 -15.25 -2.80
C ASN A 56 -5.89 -16.74 -2.46
N GLU A 57 -6.14 -17.63 -3.41
CA GLU A 57 -6.03 -19.08 -3.23
C GLU A 57 -4.62 -19.52 -2.82
N THR A 58 -3.58 -19.01 -3.50
CA THR A 58 -2.19 -19.33 -3.15
C THR A 58 -1.80 -18.84 -1.74
N ALA A 59 -2.34 -17.70 -1.33
CA ALA A 59 -2.13 -17.18 0.01
C ALA A 59 -2.85 -18.03 1.06
N MET A 60 -4.04 -18.52 0.74
CA MET A 60 -4.80 -19.42 1.61
C MET A 60 -4.09 -20.75 1.78
N ASP A 61 -3.57 -21.35 0.70
CA ASP A 61 -2.82 -22.61 0.76
C ASP A 61 -1.58 -22.44 1.67
N ALA A 62 -0.81 -21.35 1.50
CA ALA A 62 0.34 -21.08 2.34
C ALA A 62 -0.05 -20.89 3.82
N TYR A 63 -1.16 -20.20 4.08
CA TYR A 63 -1.67 -20.00 5.44
C TYR A 63 -2.12 -21.30 6.10
N LEU A 64 -2.79 -22.19 5.37
CA LEU A 64 -3.20 -23.50 5.89
C LEU A 64 -2.01 -24.40 6.25
N ASP A 65 -0.90 -24.27 5.52
CA ASP A 65 0.31 -25.06 5.77
C ASP A 65 1.16 -24.52 6.94
N THR A 66 1.27 -23.19 7.07
CA THR A 66 2.27 -22.56 7.96
C THR A 66 1.69 -21.50 8.91
N GLU A 67 0.39 -21.27 8.90
CA GLU A 67 -0.30 -20.18 9.63
C GLU A 67 0.23 -18.78 9.27
N THR A 68 0.96 -18.68 8.14
CA THR A 68 1.54 -17.41 7.66
C THR A 68 1.44 -17.30 6.14
N VAL A 69 1.39 -16.06 5.64
CA VAL A 69 1.50 -15.77 4.21
C VAL A 69 2.87 -15.13 3.96
N PRO A 70 3.70 -15.68 3.06
CA PRO A 70 5.02 -15.13 2.76
C PRO A 70 4.94 -13.69 2.25
N ASP A 71 5.90 -12.85 2.64
CA ASP A 71 5.97 -11.44 2.22
C ASP A 71 5.96 -11.27 0.69
N GLU A 72 6.56 -12.19 -0.03
CA GLU A 72 6.57 -12.16 -1.50
C GLU A 72 5.17 -12.40 -2.09
N THR A 73 4.40 -13.29 -1.48
CA THR A 73 2.99 -13.51 -1.86
C THR A 73 2.18 -12.26 -1.60
N ILE A 74 2.37 -11.61 -0.43
CA ILE A 74 1.73 -10.34 -0.09
C ILE A 74 2.09 -9.26 -1.13
N ARG A 75 3.37 -9.12 -1.50
CA ARG A 75 3.80 -8.18 -2.55
C ARG A 75 3.13 -8.45 -3.89
N ALA A 76 3.07 -9.71 -4.30
CA ALA A 76 2.42 -10.11 -5.54
C ALA A 76 0.92 -9.80 -5.53
N MET A 77 0.23 -10.03 -4.42
CA MET A 77 -1.19 -9.67 -4.24
C MET A 77 -1.41 -8.14 -4.34
N ILE A 78 -0.53 -7.35 -3.73
CA ILE A 78 -0.58 -5.89 -3.82
C ILE A 78 -0.35 -5.43 -5.27
N ALA A 79 0.64 -5.98 -5.95
CA ALA A 79 0.93 -5.66 -7.35
C ALA A 79 -0.26 -6.01 -8.27
N ARG A 80 -0.96 -7.11 -8.01
CA ARG A 80 -2.17 -7.53 -8.75
C ARG A 80 -3.44 -6.82 -8.30
N ARG A 81 -3.38 -5.93 -7.29
CA ARG A 81 -4.54 -5.22 -6.73
C ARG A 81 -5.59 -6.14 -6.09
N GLU A 82 -5.16 -7.24 -5.55
CA GLU A 82 -5.96 -8.16 -4.75
C GLU A 82 -5.97 -7.74 -3.28
N LEU A 83 -4.88 -7.08 -2.83
CA LEU A 83 -4.68 -6.61 -1.46
C LEU A 83 -4.33 -5.12 -1.45
N PHE A 84 -4.94 -4.37 -0.53
CA PHE A 84 -4.76 -2.93 -0.36
C PHE A 84 -4.37 -2.60 1.08
N PRO A 85 -3.06 -2.49 1.39
CA PRO A 85 -2.59 -2.12 2.71
C PRO A 85 -3.11 -0.74 3.15
N CYS A 86 -3.78 -0.68 4.28
CA CYS A 86 -4.30 0.53 4.88
C CYS A 86 -3.48 0.89 6.12
N TYR A 87 -2.92 2.10 6.14
CA TYR A 87 -2.17 2.62 7.29
C TYR A 87 -2.91 3.80 7.91
N PHE A 88 -3.01 3.79 9.23
CA PHE A 88 -3.67 4.84 10.00
C PHE A 88 -2.65 5.53 10.92
N GLY A 89 -2.52 6.83 10.77
CA GLY A 89 -1.57 7.61 11.54
C GLY A 89 -1.83 9.11 11.41
N SER A 90 -0.96 9.92 12.03
CA SER A 90 -1.03 11.37 11.98
C SER A 90 0.23 11.94 11.33
N ALA A 91 0.12 12.40 10.09
CA ALA A 91 1.22 13.05 9.39
C ALA A 91 1.70 14.32 10.10
N LEU A 92 0.78 15.11 10.68
CA LEU A 92 1.11 16.34 11.42
C LEU A 92 1.90 16.07 12.70
N LYS A 93 1.59 14.97 13.40
CA LYS A 93 2.26 14.57 14.64
C LYS A 93 3.40 13.59 14.39
N LEU A 94 3.66 13.23 13.15
CA LEU A 94 4.60 12.18 12.74
C LEU A 94 4.32 10.82 13.39
N ASP A 95 3.09 10.62 13.89
CA ASP A 95 2.67 9.38 14.50
C ASP A 95 2.46 8.33 13.41
N ARG A 96 3.16 7.19 13.53
CA ARG A 96 3.12 6.02 12.62
C ARG A 96 3.57 6.30 11.17
N VAL A 97 4.25 7.40 10.93
CA VAL A 97 4.83 7.71 9.62
C VAL A 97 5.99 6.78 9.30
N ALA A 98 6.81 6.44 10.29
CA ALA A 98 7.94 5.52 10.12
C ALA A 98 7.46 4.10 9.76
N GLU A 99 6.38 3.62 10.39
CA GLU A 99 5.76 2.33 10.08
C GLU A 99 5.20 2.30 8.64
N PHE A 100 4.54 3.38 8.23
CA PHE A 100 4.06 3.53 6.87
C PHE A 100 5.21 3.49 5.83
N LEU A 101 6.31 4.20 6.09
CA LEU A 101 7.47 4.21 5.18
C LEU A 101 8.15 2.84 5.11
N ARG A 102 8.28 2.13 6.24
CA ARG A 102 8.78 0.74 6.26
C ARG A 102 7.85 -0.20 5.50
N GLY A 103 6.54 -0.01 5.61
CA GLY A 103 5.56 -0.76 4.84
C GLY A 103 5.68 -0.51 3.34
N LEU A 104 5.91 0.75 2.93
CA LEU A 104 6.19 1.08 1.53
C LEU A 104 7.46 0.38 1.03
N GLU A 105 8.55 0.46 1.78
CA GLU A 105 9.81 -0.20 1.42
C GLU A 105 9.64 -1.72 1.31
N LYS A 106 8.95 -2.33 2.28
CA LYS A 106 8.76 -3.77 2.36
C LYS A 106 7.86 -4.33 1.25
N TYR A 107 6.80 -3.61 0.91
CA TYR A 107 5.71 -4.13 0.07
C TYR A 107 5.59 -3.46 -1.30
N SER A 108 6.42 -2.44 -1.62
CA SER A 108 6.44 -1.90 -2.97
C SER A 108 7.12 -2.87 -3.92
N TYR A 109 6.56 -2.97 -5.11
CA TYR A 109 7.20 -3.65 -6.22
C TYR A 109 8.07 -2.64 -6.98
N VAL A 110 9.33 -2.94 -7.09
CA VAL A 110 10.26 -2.17 -7.94
C VAL A 110 10.49 -3.00 -9.20
N GLU A 111 10.05 -2.49 -10.34
CA GLU A 111 10.38 -3.10 -11.62
C GLU A 111 11.89 -2.98 -11.85
N GLU A 112 12.54 -4.07 -12.26
CA GLU A 112 13.92 -4.00 -12.71
C GLU A 112 13.97 -3.11 -13.95
N PRO A 113 14.92 -2.14 -14.01
CA PRO A 113 15.05 -1.29 -15.16
C PRO A 113 15.44 -2.12 -16.40
N GLU A 114 14.79 -1.83 -17.52
CA GLU A 114 15.17 -2.43 -18.79
C GLU A 114 16.62 -2.10 -19.13
N GLN A 115 17.30 -3.00 -19.85
CA GLN A 115 18.72 -2.80 -20.24
C GLN A 115 18.89 -1.66 -21.23
N GLU A 116 17.87 -1.36 -22.03
CA GLU A 116 17.86 -0.22 -22.94
C GLU A 116 17.47 1.07 -22.19
N PHE A 117 18.13 2.17 -22.58
CA PHE A 117 17.78 3.48 -22.01
C PHE A 117 16.35 3.85 -22.38
N GLY A 118 15.53 3.98 -21.34
CA GLY A 118 14.16 4.47 -21.43
C GLY A 118 13.88 5.50 -20.34
N ALA A 119 13.03 6.46 -20.63
CA ALA A 119 12.61 7.43 -19.64
C ALA A 119 11.12 7.72 -19.77
N ARG A 120 10.43 7.81 -18.62
CA ARG A 120 9.02 8.14 -18.56
C ARG A 120 8.82 9.52 -17.96
N VAL A 121 8.19 10.42 -18.71
CA VAL A 121 7.80 11.73 -18.18
C VAL A 121 6.74 11.53 -17.09
N PHE A 122 7.04 11.94 -15.87
CA PHE A 122 6.09 11.85 -14.76
C PHE A 122 5.53 13.21 -14.34
N LYS A 123 6.20 14.32 -14.71
CA LYS A 123 5.75 15.66 -14.38
C LYS A 123 6.22 16.68 -15.40
N ILE A 124 5.37 17.65 -15.71
CA ILE A 124 5.73 18.85 -16.46
C ILE A 124 5.47 20.05 -15.53
N SER A 125 6.44 20.93 -15.39
CA SER A 125 6.33 22.18 -14.63
C SER A 125 6.89 23.35 -15.44
N ARG A 126 6.84 24.56 -14.88
CA ARG A 126 7.52 25.74 -15.41
C ARG A 126 8.51 26.27 -14.39
N ASP A 127 9.62 26.79 -14.87
CA ASP A 127 10.55 27.55 -14.03
C ASP A 127 10.04 28.96 -13.74
N GLU A 128 10.79 29.73 -12.97
CA GLU A 128 10.43 31.11 -12.59
C GLU A 128 10.42 32.07 -13.80
N GLN A 129 11.06 31.69 -14.91
CA GLN A 129 11.13 32.45 -16.15
C GLN A 129 10.09 32.02 -17.18
N GLY A 130 9.25 31.04 -16.81
CA GLY A 130 8.18 30.50 -17.67
C GLY A 130 8.65 29.39 -18.62
N GLY A 131 9.92 28.99 -18.57
CA GLY A 131 10.48 27.88 -19.32
C GLY A 131 9.88 26.53 -18.91
N ARG A 132 9.69 25.63 -19.88
CA ARG A 132 9.13 24.30 -19.62
C ARG A 132 10.18 23.36 -19.02
N LEU A 133 9.89 22.82 -17.82
CA LEU A 133 10.67 21.75 -17.20
C LEU A 133 9.94 20.42 -17.37
N THR A 134 10.64 19.43 -17.88
CA THR A 134 10.15 18.05 -18.04
C THR A 134 10.94 17.15 -17.10
N TRP A 135 10.24 16.50 -16.18
CA TRP A 135 10.83 15.58 -15.19
C TRP A 135 10.69 14.15 -15.68
N LEU A 136 11.81 13.44 -15.75
CA LEU A 136 11.92 12.04 -16.19
C LEU A 136 12.21 11.12 -15.03
#